data_fc3f06a5ad5add552f946779fb7d4c85
#
_entry.id   fc3f06a5ad5add552f946779fb7d4c85
#
_cell.length_a   1.000
_cell.length_b   1.000
_cell.length_c   1.000
_cell.angle_alpha   90.00
_cell.angle_beta   90.00
_cell.angle_gamma   90.00
#
_symmetry.space_group_name_H-M   'P 1'
#
loop_
_entity.id
_entity.type
_entity.pdbx_description
1 polymer ?
#
loop_
_entity_poly.entity_id
_entity_poly.type
_entity_poly.pdbx_seq_one_letter_code
_entity_poly.pdbx_strand_id
1 'polypeptide(L)'
;MIDRGPDLTSQIVARTPVGSGGNSGNTIERVTIADGRVLVLKRVSPDWDWLSRATNDDGRIATMWERGLFDRMPASIDHATVAVERDGSGWNVFMRDVSHTLLSEEVRYDRQSVRRLFKAVADLHVAFWDQELPNLCSIEDRYGMLSPQTGHRETALNNPAGSLILRAWDAFYEHAPREISDVISVLVEDPTPIADELRTCTQTLIHGDLRLGNAGFDGDRLVLIDWGDRTGIAPPAVELAWFIGFDAQRLEISPDDVVADFRELYADRFEEHALHVSLIGGLVHLGAHLGLKLMSAADDAKYAGAKAELSWWTRNVERALDTWSPGTVRGRTKR
;
A
#
# COMPACT_ATOMS: atom_id res chain seq x y z
N MET A 1 12.67 -22.08 -18.64
CA MET A 1 12.43 -22.82 -17.38
C MET A 1 13.40 -22.21 -16.39
N ILE A 2 12.93 -21.33 -15.52
CA ILE A 2 13.76 -20.72 -14.45
C ILE A 2 14.13 -21.89 -13.54
N ASP A 3 15.40 -22.09 -13.30
CA ASP A 3 15.91 -23.04 -12.31
C ASP A 3 15.30 -22.63 -10.97
N ARG A 4 14.27 -23.33 -10.55
CA ARG A 4 13.67 -23.19 -9.23
C ARG A 4 14.71 -23.78 -8.29
N GLY A 5 15.55 -22.95 -7.69
CA GLY A 5 16.57 -23.38 -6.75
C GLY A 5 16.05 -24.42 -5.73
N PRO A 6 16.90 -24.97 -4.88
CA PRO A 6 16.52 -26.07 -3.99
C PRO A 6 15.31 -25.69 -3.15
N ASP A 7 14.33 -26.61 -3.00
CA ASP A 7 13.17 -26.50 -2.11
C ASP A 7 13.65 -26.15 -0.69
N LEU A 8 13.58 -24.87 -0.34
CA LEU A 8 14.02 -24.36 0.97
C LEU A 8 13.09 -24.84 2.09
N THR A 9 11.80 -25.03 1.78
CA THR A 9 10.82 -25.53 2.76
C THR A 9 11.24 -26.87 3.33
N SER A 10 11.71 -27.80 2.50
CA SER A 10 12.17 -29.12 2.95
C SER A 10 13.52 -29.08 3.69
N GLN A 11 14.27 -27.99 3.58
CA GLN A 11 15.58 -27.81 4.21
C GLN A 11 15.52 -27.06 5.54
N ILE A 12 14.35 -26.69 6.05
CA ILE A 12 14.21 -26.01 7.34
C ILE A 12 14.54 -26.97 8.47
N VAL A 13 15.58 -26.64 9.26
CA VAL A 13 16.00 -27.42 10.42
C VAL A 13 15.59 -26.82 11.76
N ALA A 14 15.27 -25.52 11.81
CA ALA A 14 14.76 -24.84 13.00
C ALA A 14 13.83 -23.69 12.64
N ARG A 15 12.89 -23.38 13.54
CA ARG A 15 11.93 -22.27 13.41
C ARG A 15 11.85 -21.51 14.73
N THR A 16 11.78 -20.18 14.64
CA THR A 16 11.55 -19.29 15.77
C THR A 16 10.54 -18.21 15.35
N PRO A 17 9.38 -18.07 16.01
CA PRO A 17 8.44 -17.02 15.70
C PRO A 17 9.07 -15.63 15.82
N VAL A 18 8.77 -14.75 14.88
CA VAL A 18 9.15 -13.33 14.91
C VAL A 18 7.88 -12.51 15.19
N GLY A 19 7.60 -12.27 16.49
CA GLY A 19 6.50 -11.44 16.92
C GLY A 19 5.10 -11.85 16.38
N SER A 20 4.09 -11.05 16.63
CA SER A 20 2.80 -11.16 15.92
C SER A 20 3.00 -10.63 14.49
N GLY A 21 3.03 -11.50 13.51
CA GLY A 21 3.05 -11.09 12.11
C GLY A 21 1.85 -10.20 11.82
N GLY A 22 2.08 -8.93 11.52
CA GLY A 22 1.14 -7.93 11.04
C GLY A 22 -0.36 -8.04 11.39
N ASN A 23 -1.16 -7.11 10.87
CA ASN A 23 -2.61 -7.08 11.13
C ASN A 23 -3.43 -7.96 10.16
N SER A 24 -2.77 -8.68 9.24
CA SER A 24 -3.44 -9.41 8.15
C SER A 24 -3.76 -10.88 8.47
N GLY A 25 -3.10 -11.45 9.47
CA GLY A 25 -3.20 -12.88 9.83
C GLY A 25 -2.03 -13.72 9.33
N ASN A 26 -1.07 -13.14 8.62
CA ASN A 26 0.14 -13.83 8.16
C ASN A 26 1.05 -14.25 9.31
N THR A 27 1.71 -15.40 9.17
CA THR A 27 2.75 -15.83 10.10
C THR A 27 4.13 -15.45 9.59
N ILE A 28 4.97 -14.92 10.48
CA ILE A 28 6.36 -14.60 10.20
C ILE A 28 7.25 -15.36 11.18
N GLU A 29 8.21 -16.10 10.63
CA GLU A 29 9.14 -16.92 11.41
C GLU A 29 10.57 -16.65 10.94
N ARG A 30 11.52 -16.70 11.87
CA ARG A 30 12.93 -16.88 11.51
C ARG A 30 13.20 -18.36 11.36
N VAL A 31 13.75 -18.76 10.21
CA VAL A 31 14.04 -20.18 9.90
C VAL A 31 15.54 -20.38 9.67
N THR A 32 16.06 -21.48 10.17
CA THR A 32 17.42 -21.91 9.85
C THR A 32 17.35 -23.00 8.76
N ILE A 33 18.08 -22.81 7.69
CA ILE A 33 18.20 -23.76 6.58
C ILE A 33 19.34 -24.73 6.83
N ALA A 34 19.29 -25.92 6.26
CA ALA A 34 20.30 -26.99 6.47
C ALA A 34 21.74 -26.57 6.13
N ASP A 35 21.93 -25.59 5.26
CA ASP A 35 23.23 -25.00 4.92
C ASP A 35 23.72 -23.94 5.94
N GLY A 36 22.98 -23.71 7.00
CA GLY A 36 23.31 -22.77 8.07
C GLY A 36 22.80 -21.34 7.86
N ARG A 37 22.20 -21.01 6.70
CA ARG A 37 21.59 -19.69 6.49
C ARG A 37 20.40 -19.48 7.41
N VAL A 38 20.28 -18.27 7.93
CA VAL A 38 19.08 -17.84 8.67
C VAL A 38 18.27 -16.90 7.77
N LEU A 39 17.02 -17.25 7.53
CA LEU A 39 16.09 -16.51 6.69
C LEU A 39 14.81 -16.13 7.48
N VAL A 40 14.09 -15.15 6.98
CA VAL A 40 12.73 -14.83 7.42
C VAL A 40 11.76 -15.52 6.46
N LEU A 41 10.85 -16.30 7.00
CA LEU A 41 9.78 -16.97 6.28
C LEU A 41 8.44 -16.24 6.59
N LYS A 42 7.82 -15.67 5.56
CA LYS A 42 6.44 -15.18 5.61
C LYS A 42 5.55 -16.18 4.88
N ARG A 43 4.48 -16.64 5.56
CA ARG A 43 3.48 -17.52 4.96
C ARG A 43 2.25 -16.72 4.61
N VAL A 44 1.85 -16.73 3.35
CA VAL A 44 0.69 -15.98 2.83
C VAL A 44 -0.33 -16.93 2.21
N SER A 45 -1.61 -16.71 2.49
CA SER A 45 -2.71 -17.46 1.88
C SER A 45 -4.03 -16.73 2.08
N PRO A 46 -4.94 -16.71 1.10
CA PRO A 46 -6.28 -16.17 1.26
C PRO A 46 -7.11 -16.94 2.32
N ASP A 47 -6.71 -18.15 2.72
CA ASP A 47 -7.43 -18.93 3.74
C ASP A 47 -7.40 -18.26 5.11
N TRP A 48 -6.33 -17.55 5.46
CA TRP A 48 -6.19 -16.85 6.75
C TRP A 48 -5.87 -15.38 6.64
N ASP A 49 -5.30 -14.93 5.51
CA ASP A 49 -4.96 -13.51 5.29
C ASP A 49 -6.16 -12.76 4.70
N TRP A 50 -6.75 -11.89 5.50
CA TRP A 50 -7.88 -11.10 5.05
C TRP A 50 -7.49 -10.04 4.00
N LEU A 51 -6.24 -9.55 3.98
CA LEU A 51 -5.77 -8.63 2.94
C LEU A 51 -5.69 -9.32 1.59
N SER A 52 -5.17 -10.56 1.55
CA SER A 52 -5.19 -11.36 0.32
C SER A 52 -6.62 -11.53 -0.21
N ARG A 53 -7.59 -11.83 0.67
CA ARG A 53 -9.01 -11.91 0.26
C ARG A 53 -9.55 -10.55 -0.19
N ALA A 54 -9.17 -9.46 0.49
CA ALA A 54 -9.65 -8.12 0.22
C ALA A 54 -9.16 -7.57 -1.13
N THR A 55 -7.98 -8.01 -1.54
CA THR A 55 -7.36 -7.60 -2.80
C THR A 55 -7.45 -8.66 -3.91
N ASN A 56 -8.20 -9.75 -3.69
CA ASN A 56 -8.29 -10.90 -4.59
C ASN A 56 -6.89 -11.44 -4.96
N ASP A 57 -5.98 -11.53 -3.97
CA ASP A 57 -4.63 -12.04 -4.18
C ASP A 57 -4.60 -13.57 -4.07
N ASP A 58 -4.29 -14.22 -5.19
CA ASP A 58 -4.09 -15.66 -5.30
C ASP A 58 -2.61 -16.07 -5.44
N GLY A 59 -1.68 -15.12 -5.21
CA GLY A 59 -0.25 -15.35 -5.27
C GLY A 59 0.52 -14.35 -6.14
N ARG A 60 0.23 -13.06 -6.05
CA ARG A 60 0.97 -12.01 -6.78
C ARG A 60 2.46 -12.03 -6.53
N ILE A 61 2.87 -12.34 -5.30
CA ILE A 61 4.29 -12.50 -4.97
C ILE A 61 4.93 -13.62 -5.80
N ALA A 62 4.22 -14.73 -6.03
CA ALA A 62 4.70 -15.80 -6.89
C ALA A 62 4.72 -15.37 -8.37
N THR A 63 3.71 -14.64 -8.82
CA THR A 63 3.70 -14.03 -10.16
C THR A 63 4.92 -13.14 -10.37
N MET A 64 5.26 -12.29 -9.41
CA MET A 64 6.45 -11.43 -9.47
C MET A 64 7.73 -12.26 -9.56
N TRP A 65 7.85 -13.29 -8.71
CA TRP A 65 8.99 -14.20 -8.67
C TRP A 65 9.15 -14.98 -9.98
N GLU A 66 8.09 -15.63 -10.44
CA GLU A 66 8.09 -16.48 -11.65
C GLU A 66 8.37 -15.68 -12.94
N ARG A 67 8.00 -14.40 -12.95
CA ARG A 67 8.25 -13.49 -14.09
C ARG A 67 9.59 -12.77 -14.01
N GLY A 68 10.39 -13.01 -12.97
CA GLY A 68 11.69 -12.36 -12.77
C GLY A 68 11.56 -10.85 -12.58
N LEU A 69 10.45 -10.34 -12.01
CA LEU A 69 10.31 -8.91 -11.78
C LEU A 69 11.31 -8.41 -10.73
N PHE A 70 11.64 -9.24 -9.76
CA PHE A 70 12.66 -8.94 -8.77
C PHE A 70 14.06 -8.76 -9.39
N ASP A 71 14.42 -9.56 -10.41
CA ASP A 71 15.70 -9.47 -11.11
C ASP A 71 15.80 -8.20 -11.99
N ARG A 72 14.66 -7.59 -12.30
CA ARG A 72 14.56 -6.39 -13.12
C ARG A 72 14.49 -5.09 -12.32
N MET A 73 14.48 -5.19 -10.99
CA MET A 73 14.48 -3.99 -10.14
C MET A 73 15.78 -3.20 -10.32
N PRO A 74 15.72 -1.85 -10.26
CA PRO A 74 16.90 -1.02 -10.37
C PRO A 74 17.88 -1.29 -9.22
N ALA A 75 19.16 -1.02 -9.42
CA ALA A 75 20.21 -1.24 -8.43
C ALA A 75 19.99 -0.46 -7.11
N SER A 76 19.19 0.61 -7.15
CA SER A 76 18.78 1.41 -5.99
C SER A 76 17.77 0.70 -5.07
N ILE A 77 17.13 -0.40 -5.53
CA ILE A 77 16.14 -1.17 -4.79
C ILE A 77 16.70 -2.53 -4.38
N ASP A 78 16.39 -2.93 -3.15
CA ASP A 78 16.60 -4.26 -2.61
C ASP A 78 15.26 -4.81 -2.09
N HIS A 79 14.81 -5.95 -2.63
CA HIS A 79 13.52 -6.56 -2.29
C HIS A 79 13.60 -7.62 -1.18
N ALA A 80 14.79 -7.93 -0.67
CA ALA A 80 15.10 -8.96 0.33
C ALA A 80 14.63 -10.39 0.00
N THR A 81 13.72 -10.62 -0.95
CA THR A 81 13.19 -11.94 -1.30
C THR A 81 14.27 -12.86 -1.88
N VAL A 82 14.33 -14.10 -1.39
CA VAL A 82 15.33 -15.13 -1.77
C VAL A 82 14.66 -16.26 -2.56
N ALA A 83 13.44 -16.63 -2.18
CA ALA A 83 12.65 -17.65 -2.88
C ALA A 83 11.15 -17.47 -2.58
N VAL A 84 10.31 -17.95 -3.49
CA VAL A 84 8.87 -18.07 -3.30
C VAL A 84 8.46 -19.48 -3.69
N GLU A 85 7.84 -20.21 -2.77
CA GLU A 85 7.51 -21.61 -2.94
C GLU A 85 6.03 -21.86 -2.64
N ARG A 86 5.37 -22.76 -3.38
CA ARG A 86 3.99 -23.16 -3.12
C ARG A 86 3.89 -23.92 -1.81
N ASP A 87 2.89 -23.61 -0.98
CA ASP A 87 2.57 -24.31 0.27
C ASP A 87 1.04 -24.50 0.38
N GLY A 88 0.55 -25.63 -0.02
CA GLY A 88 -0.89 -25.91 -0.07
C GLY A 88 -1.65 -24.91 -0.94
N SER A 89 -2.60 -24.20 -0.33
CA SER A 89 -3.38 -23.11 -0.96
C SER A 89 -2.62 -21.78 -1.01
N GLY A 90 -1.48 -21.67 -0.30
CA GLY A 90 -0.73 -20.44 -0.13
C GLY A 90 0.71 -20.53 -0.64
N TRP A 91 1.54 -19.64 -0.12
CA TRP A 91 2.92 -19.45 -0.53
C TRP A 91 3.83 -19.22 0.67
N ASN A 92 5.02 -19.82 0.63
CA ASN A 92 6.14 -19.55 1.49
C ASN A 92 7.06 -18.54 0.82
N VAL A 93 7.23 -17.38 1.42
CA VAL A 93 8.12 -16.30 0.95
C VAL A 93 9.34 -16.28 1.86
N PHE A 94 10.48 -16.68 1.33
CA PHE A 94 11.76 -16.64 2.02
C PHE A 94 12.46 -15.31 1.73
N MET A 95 12.90 -14.64 2.78
CA MET A 95 13.58 -13.34 2.71
C MET A 95 14.87 -13.36 3.53
N ARG A 96 15.84 -12.54 3.15
CA ARG A 96 16.96 -12.21 4.05
C ARG A 96 16.40 -11.48 5.28
N ASP A 97 17.01 -11.66 6.44
CA ASP A 97 16.69 -10.86 7.62
C ASP A 97 17.31 -9.45 7.46
N VAL A 98 16.46 -8.50 7.15
CA VAL A 98 16.82 -7.10 6.95
C VAL A 98 16.27 -6.20 8.07
N SER A 99 15.85 -6.79 9.19
CA SER A 99 15.24 -6.06 10.31
C SER A 99 16.12 -4.92 10.85
N HIS A 100 17.44 -5.06 10.74
CA HIS A 100 18.41 -4.06 11.19
C HIS A 100 18.52 -2.83 10.25
N THR A 101 17.98 -2.91 9.04
CA THR A 101 18.00 -1.81 8.06
C THR A 101 16.70 -1.02 8.05
N LEU A 102 15.60 -1.60 8.58
CA LEU A 102 14.27 -1.01 8.48
C LEU A 102 14.18 0.30 9.28
N LEU A 103 13.41 1.23 8.74
CA LEU A 103 13.16 2.53 9.36
C LEU A 103 12.30 2.36 10.62
N SER A 104 12.65 3.07 11.68
CA SER A 104 11.90 3.05 12.93
C SER A 104 10.57 3.79 12.78
N GLU A 105 9.50 3.20 13.28
CA GLU A 105 8.20 3.86 13.36
C GLU A 105 8.10 4.90 14.51
N GLU A 106 9.10 4.97 15.39
CA GLU A 106 9.15 5.85 16.55
C GLU A 106 9.86 7.19 16.26
N VAL A 107 10.51 7.30 15.09
CA VAL A 107 11.32 8.46 14.69
C VAL A 107 10.55 9.28 13.66
N ARG A 108 10.77 10.60 13.67
CA ARG A 108 10.34 11.50 12.60
C ARG A 108 11.46 11.70 11.59
N TYR A 109 11.10 11.80 10.32
CA TYR A 109 12.04 11.86 9.21
C TYR A 109 12.06 13.23 8.56
N ASP A 110 13.26 13.75 8.38
CA ASP A 110 13.52 15.02 7.72
C ASP A 110 13.29 14.95 6.19
N ARG A 111 13.28 16.11 5.55
CA ARG A 111 13.09 16.24 4.10
C ARG A 111 14.13 15.45 3.29
N GLN A 112 15.38 15.42 3.75
CA GLN A 112 16.44 14.72 3.03
C GLN A 112 16.20 13.21 3.00
N SER A 113 15.80 12.63 4.12
CA SER A 113 15.45 11.21 4.25
C SER A 113 14.26 10.84 3.36
N VAL A 114 13.22 11.67 3.34
CA VAL A 114 12.03 11.47 2.49
C VAL A 114 12.39 11.56 1.00
N ARG A 115 13.17 12.57 0.60
CA ARG A 115 13.64 12.71 -0.79
C ARG A 115 14.52 11.54 -1.22
N ARG A 116 15.38 11.02 -0.33
CA ARG A 116 16.20 9.83 -0.60
C ARG A 116 15.33 8.60 -0.86
N LEU A 117 14.28 8.39 -0.05
CA LEU A 117 13.31 7.31 -0.25
C LEU A 117 12.63 7.46 -1.60
N PHE A 118 12.02 8.62 -1.88
CA PHE A 118 11.31 8.84 -3.15
C PHE A 118 12.21 8.81 -4.38
N LYS A 119 13.48 9.16 -4.25
CA LYS A 119 14.44 9.00 -5.37
C LYS A 119 14.58 7.54 -5.77
N ALA A 120 14.76 6.63 -4.82
CA ALA A 120 14.85 5.20 -5.11
C ALA A 120 13.52 4.63 -5.63
N VAL A 121 12.38 5.10 -5.11
CA VAL A 121 11.04 4.74 -5.60
C VAL A 121 10.82 5.27 -7.02
N ALA A 122 11.29 6.47 -7.34
CA ALA A 122 11.23 7.00 -8.71
C ALA A 122 12.09 6.17 -9.67
N ASP A 123 13.27 5.70 -9.24
CA ASP A 123 14.09 4.77 -10.03
C ASP A 123 13.32 3.46 -10.31
N LEU A 124 12.59 2.92 -9.31
CA LEU A 124 11.70 1.75 -9.48
C LEU A 124 10.63 2.04 -10.53
N HIS A 125 9.91 3.14 -10.39
CA HIS A 125 8.85 3.51 -11.32
C HIS A 125 9.38 3.70 -12.75
N VAL A 126 10.54 4.35 -12.91
CA VAL A 126 11.16 4.54 -14.23
C VAL A 126 11.57 3.20 -14.86
N ALA A 127 12.06 2.23 -14.06
CA ALA A 127 12.46 0.92 -14.56
C ALA A 127 11.29 0.12 -15.17
N PHE A 128 10.06 0.39 -14.70
CA PHE A 128 8.85 -0.30 -15.17
C PHE A 128 7.86 0.65 -15.89
N TRP A 129 8.32 1.81 -16.34
CA TRP A 129 7.49 2.83 -16.95
C TRP A 129 6.79 2.34 -18.20
N ASP A 130 5.45 2.47 -18.24
CA ASP A 130 4.58 2.10 -19.37
C ASP A 130 4.73 0.63 -19.82
N GLN A 131 4.97 -0.28 -18.86
CA GLN A 131 5.09 -1.71 -19.12
C GLN A 131 3.81 -2.45 -18.76
N GLU A 132 3.39 -3.38 -19.63
CA GLU A 132 2.31 -4.30 -19.35
C GLU A 132 2.77 -5.43 -18.42
N LEU A 133 2.27 -5.46 -17.20
CA LEU A 133 2.56 -6.48 -16.20
C LEU A 133 1.24 -7.07 -15.69
N PRO A 134 0.66 -8.07 -16.39
CA PRO A 134 -0.63 -8.64 -16.01
C PRO A 134 -0.55 -9.47 -14.72
N ASN A 135 -1.73 -9.68 -14.09
CA ASN A 135 -1.92 -10.47 -12.87
C ASN A 135 -1.25 -9.86 -11.62
N LEU A 136 -1.16 -8.54 -11.56
CA LEU A 136 -0.86 -7.77 -10.36
C LEU A 136 -2.14 -7.13 -9.80
N CYS A 137 -2.06 -6.44 -8.67
CA CYS A 137 -3.22 -5.82 -8.03
C CYS A 137 -3.86 -4.79 -8.96
N SER A 138 -5.14 -4.96 -9.26
CA SER A 138 -5.91 -3.97 -10.00
C SER A 138 -6.15 -2.71 -9.14
N ILE A 139 -6.44 -1.59 -9.77
CA ILE A 139 -6.76 -0.36 -9.05
C ILE A 139 -8.08 -0.54 -8.28
N GLU A 140 -9.05 -1.26 -8.84
CA GLU A 140 -10.32 -1.57 -8.20
C GLU A 140 -10.13 -2.42 -6.93
N ASP A 141 -9.36 -3.52 -7.01
CA ASP A 141 -9.07 -4.38 -5.86
C ASP A 141 -8.36 -3.58 -4.76
N ARG A 142 -7.42 -2.72 -5.17
CA ARG A 142 -6.70 -1.84 -4.26
C ARG A 142 -7.65 -0.90 -3.51
N TYR A 143 -8.51 -0.18 -4.22
CA TYR A 143 -9.42 0.79 -3.60
C TYR A 143 -10.57 0.12 -2.85
N GLY A 144 -10.97 -1.08 -3.24
CA GLY A 144 -11.97 -1.90 -2.54
C GLY A 144 -11.45 -2.54 -1.24
N MET A 145 -10.14 -2.55 -0.99
CA MET A 145 -9.51 -3.29 0.10
C MET A 145 -10.08 -2.94 1.49
N LEU A 146 -10.30 -1.66 1.76
CA LEU A 146 -10.86 -1.16 3.02
C LEU A 146 -12.31 -0.68 2.87
N SER A 147 -13.02 -1.12 1.84
CA SER A 147 -14.41 -0.73 1.59
C SER A 147 -15.38 -1.30 2.63
N PRO A 148 -16.59 -0.72 2.77
CA PRO A 148 -17.66 -1.32 3.57
C PRO A 148 -18.02 -2.74 3.14
N GLN A 149 -17.98 -3.06 1.82
CA GLN A 149 -18.23 -4.42 1.32
C GLN A 149 -17.20 -5.40 1.87
N THR A 150 -15.91 -5.03 1.90
CA THR A 150 -14.87 -5.83 2.56
C THR A 150 -15.14 -5.95 4.05
N GLY A 151 -15.55 -4.86 4.72
CA GLY A 151 -15.95 -4.88 6.11
C GLY A 151 -17.08 -5.88 6.40
N HIS A 152 -18.13 -5.88 5.59
CA HIS A 152 -19.26 -6.84 5.72
C HIS A 152 -18.83 -8.28 5.46
N ARG A 153 -18.02 -8.51 4.41
CA ARG A 153 -17.52 -9.85 4.08
C ARG A 153 -16.66 -10.43 5.22
N GLU A 154 -15.71 -9.67 5.72
CA GLU A 154 -14.82 -10.13 6.79
C GLU A 154 -15.59 -10.31 8.12
N THR A 155 -16.61 -9.49 8.40
CA THR A 155 -17.50 -9.68 9.56
C THR A 155 -18.27 -11.00 9.46
N ALA A 156 -18.78 -11.35 8.27
CA ALA A 156 -19.46 -12.62 8.04
C ALA A 156 -18.53 -13.85 8.21
N LEU A 157 -17.22 -13.64 8.00
CA LEU A 157 -16.17 -14.64 8.28
C LEU A 157 -15.67 -14.64 9.74
N ASN A 158 -16.31 -13.89 10.63
CA ASN A 158 -15.89 -13.69 12.02
C ASN A 158 -14.47 -13.09 12.15
N ASN A 159 -14.01 -12.34 11.18
CA ASN A 159 -12.74 -11.63 11.26
C ASN A 159 -12.94 -10.27 11.94
N PRO A 160 -12.20 -9.96 13.03
CA PRO A 160 -12.34 -8.70 13.75
C PRO A 160 -12.04 -7.45 12.90
N ALA A 161 -11.24 -7.59 11.84
CA ALA A 161 -10.97 -6.49 10.91
C ALA A 161 -12.26 -5.97 10.25
N GLY A 162 -13.23 -6.84 9.97
CA GLY A 162 -14.49 -6.46 9.32
C GLY A 162 -15.27 -5.42 10.12
N SER A 163 -15.58 -5.70 11.39
CA SER A 163 -16.30 -4.76 12.25
C SER A 163 -15.51 -3.47 12.53
N LEU A 164 -14.17 -3.56 12.52
CA LEU A 164 -13.31 -2.40 12.69
C LEU A 164 -13.40 -1.46 11.47
N ILE A 165 -13.35 -2.02 10.25
CA ILE A 165 -13.48 -1.27 9.00
C ILE A 165 -14.83 -0.53 8.98
N LEU A 166 -15.94 -1.20 9.34
CA LEU A 166 -17.26 -0.58 9.32
C LEU A 166 -17.37 0.61 10.29
N ARG A 167 -16.96 0.42 11.56
CA ARG A 167 -16.94 1.51 12.53
C ARG A 167 -16.01 2.66 12.13
N ALA A 168 -14.90 2.35 11.47
CA ALA A 168 -13.97 3.36 10.99
C ALA A 168 -14.60 4.21 9.88
N TRP A 169 -15.38 3.62 8.99
CA TRP A 169 -16.16 4.36 7.99
C TRP A 169 -17.24 5.23 8.65
N ASP A 170 -17.95 4.72 9.66
CA ASP A 170 -18.93 5.53 10.41
C ASP A 170 -18.25 6.79 10.99
N ALA A 171 -17.09 6.64 11.62
CA ALA A 171 -16.32 7.75 12.16
C ALA A 171 -15.81 8.70 11.07
N PHE A 172 -15.41 8.21 9.91
CA PHE A 172 -15.07 9.07 8.78
C PHE A 172 -16.25 9.94 8.34
N TYR A 173 -17.41 9.34 8.11
CA TYR A 173 -18.61 10.05 7.67
C TYR A 173 -19.14 11.04 8.71
N GLU A 174 -18.96 10.77 10.01
CA GLU A 174 -19.31 11.71 11.07
C GLU A 174 -18.47 12.99 11.04
N HIS A 175 -17.20 12.90 10.59
CA HIS A 175 -16.24 14.00 10.72
C HIS A 175 -15.89 14.68 9.40
N ALA A 176 -16.09 14.03 8.26
CA ALA A 176 -15.81 14.59 6.95
C ALA A 176 -16.93 15.58 6.52
N PRO A 177 -16.61 16.63 5.71
CA PRO A 177 -17.62 17.49 5.11
C PRO A 177 -18.61 16.65 4.31
N ARG A 178 -19.90 17.05 4.38
CA ARG A 178 -21.01 16.28 3.76
C ARG A 178 -20.81 16.10 2.27
N GLU A 179 -20.40 17.14 1.55
CA GLU A 179 -20.21 17.13 0.11
C GLU A 179 -19.12 16.11 -0.28
N ILE A 180 -18.06 16.00 0.52
CA ILE A 180 -16.98 15.01 0.33
C ILE A 180 -17.50 13.61 0.70
N SER A 181 -18.21 13.47 1.82
CA SER A 181 -18.79 12.19 2.26
C SER A 181 -19.74 11.62 1.20
N ASP A 182 -20.59 12.45 0.59
CA ASP A 182 -21.54 12.05 -0.45
C ASP A 182 -20.80 11.50 -1.69
N VAL A 183 -19.70 12.14 -2.11
CA VAL A 183 -18.87 11.68 -3.24
C VAL A 183 -18.14 10.39 -2.89
N ILE A 184 -17.47 10.37 -1.75
CA ILE A 184 -16.66 9.21 -1.33
C ILE A 184 -17.55 7.98 -1.10
N SER A 185 -18.75 8.15 -0.55
CA SER A 185 -19.69 7.03 -0.35
C SER A 185 -20.07 6.33 -1.66
N VAL A 186 -20.18 7.05 -2.76
CA VAL A 186 -20.45 6.48 -4.08
C VAL A 186 -19.22 5.77 -4.65
N LEU A 187 -18.05 6.38 -4.50
CA LEU A 187 -16.82 5.88 -5.10
C LEU A 187 -16.23 4.68 -4.33
N VAL A 188 -16.49 4.55 -3.03
CA VAL A 188 -16.08 3.38 -2.26
C VAL A 188 -16.96 2.16 -2.55
N GLU A 189 -18.23 2.38 -2.95
CA GLU A 189 -19.12 1.31 -3.42
C GLU A 189 -18.71 0.80 -4.81
N ASP A 190 -18.28 1.71 -5.69
CA ASP A 190 -17.81 1.39 -7.03
C ASP A 190 -16.59 2.27 -7.40
N PRO A 191 -15.36 1.77 -7.25
CA PRO A 191 -14.15 2.50 -7.60
C PRO A 191 -13.83 2.50 -9.11
N THR A 192 -14.63 1.84 -9.94
CA THR A 192 -14.40 1.73 -11.40
C THR A 192 -14.19 3.08 -12.08
N PRO A 193 -14.95 4.15 -11.78
CA PRO A 193 -14.72 5.45 -12.42
C PRO A 193 -13.33 6.04 -12.15
N ILE A 194 -12.80 5.83 -10.93
CA ILE A 194 -11.44 6.26 -10.59
C ILE A 194 -10.41 5.40 -11.32
N ALA A 195 -10.63 4.08 -11.33
CA ALA A 195 -9.73 3.14 -11.97
C ALA A 195 -9.64 3.38 -13.48
N ASP A 196 -10.76 3.62 -14.15
CA ASP A 196 -10.80 3.91 -15.58
C ASP A 196 -10.08 5.23 -15.89
N GLU A 197 -10.27 6.26 -15.09
CA GLU A 197 -9.58 7.52 -15.27
C GLU A 197 -8.06 7.39 -15.05
N LEU A 198 -7.62 6.71 -13.99
CA LEU A 198 -6.20 6.47 -13.72
C LEU A 198 -5.53 5.63 -14.82
N ARG A 199 -6.26 4.74 -15.50
CA ARG A 199 -5.74 3.98 -16.64
C ARG A 199 -5.46 4.84 -17.87
N THR A 200 -6.01 6.03 -17.95
CA THR A 200 -5.67 7.00 -19.03
C THR A 200 -4.32 7.67 -18.82
N CYS A 201 -3.78 7.61 -17.60
CA CYS A 201 -2.48 8.15 -17.24
C CYS A 201 -1.37 7.10 -17.44
N THR A 202 -0.13 7.54 -17.44
CA THR A 202 1.03 6.64 -17.57
C THR A 202 1.12 5.68 -16.39
N GLN A 203 1.27 4.41 -16.68
CA GLN A 203 1.30 3.32 -15.71
C GLN A 203 2.72 2.88 -15.39
N THR A 204 2.92 2.40 -14.15
CA THR A 204 4.18 1.75 -13.75
C THR A 204 3.94 0.70 -12.67
N LEU A 205 4.96 -0.11 -12.39
CA LEU A 205 4.95 -0.98 -11.21
C LEU A 205 5.02 -0.12 -9.94
N ILE A 206 4.04 -0.22 -9.09
CA ILE A 206 4.05 0.36 -7.75
C ILE A 206 4.24 -0.74 -6.71
N HIS A 207 4.95 -0.44 -5.63
CA HIS A 207 5.07 -1.35 -4.48
C HIS A 207 3.71 -1.66 -3.87
N GLY A 208 2.88 -0.63 -3.80
CA GLY A 208 1.49 -0.75 -3.36
C GLY A 208 1.30 -0.66 -1.86
N ASP A 209 2.31 -0.93 -1.05
CA ASP A 209 2.33 -0.69 0.40
C ASP A 209 3.56 0.10 0.83
N LEU A 210 3.91 1.13 0.04
CA LEU A 210 5.02 2.01 0.38
C LEU A 210 4.70 2.78 1.67
N ARG A 211 5.41 2.43 2.73
CA ARG A 211 5.38 3.13 4.02
C ARG A 211 6.71 2.92 4.73
N LEU A 212 6.99 3.80 5.69
CA LEU A 212 8.26 3.77 6.43
C LEU A 212 8.50 2.42 7.12
N GLY A 213 7.46 1.76 7.63
CA GLY A 213 7.58 0.44 8.26
C GLY A 213 7.97 -0.70 7.31
N ASN A 214 7.80 -0.53 5.99
CA ASN A 214 8.18 -1.49 4.97
C ASN A 214 9.47 -1.08 4.23
N ALA A 215 10.10 0.01 4.64
CA ALA A 215 11.26 0.61 4.00
C ALA A 215 12.46 0.64 4.93
N GLY A 216 13.64 0.58 4.36
CA GLY A 216 14.91 0.70 5.09
C GLY A 216 16.05 1.06 4.15
N PHE A 217 17.25 1.24 4.68
CA PHE A 217 18.42 1.52 3.85
C PHE A 217 19.58 0.61 4.21
N ASP A 218 20.16 -0.01 3.19
CA ASP A 218 21.44 -0.72 3.27
C ASP A 218 22.42 0.00 2.33
N GLY A 219 23.33 0.79 2.94
CA GLY A 219 24.15 1.75 2.19
C GLY A 219 23.26 2.72 1.41
N ASP A 220 23.43 2.78 0.09
CA ASP A 220 22.65 3.66 -0.79
C ASP A 220 21.40 3.00 -1.37
N ARG A 221 21.16 1.72 -1.09
CA ARG A 221 20.01 0.97 -1.58
C ARG A 221 18.82 1.12 -0.63
N LEU A 222 17.65 1.37 -1.20
CA LEU A 222 16.38 1.27 -0.49
C LEU A 222 15.97 -0.19 -0.39
N VAL A 223 15.88 -0.70 0.82
CA VAL A 223 15.30 -2.03 1.10
C VAL A 223 13.79 -1.86 1.21
N LEU A 224 13.03 -2.54 0.36
CA LEU A 224 11.57 -2.62 0.41
C LEU A 224 11.13 -4.05 0.66
N ILE A 225 10.36 -4.24 1.71
CA ILE A 225 9.77 -5.54 2.09
C ILE A 225 8.25 -5.50 1.96
N ASP A 226 7.63 -6.66 2.10
CA ASP A 226 6.17 -6.80 2.05
C ASP A 226 5.57 -6.58 0.66
N TRP A 227 6.24 -7.14 -0.35
CA TRP A 227 5.72 -7.25 -1.71
C TRP A 227 4.60 -8.30 -1.78
N GLY A 228 3.61 -8.09 -2.64
CA GLY A 228 2.57 -9.09 -2.92
C GLY A 228 1.18 -8.50 -3.07
N ASP A 229 0.33 -8.63 -2.06
CA ASP A 229 -1.13 -8.40 -2.12
C ASP A 229 -1.56 -7.06 -2.71
N ARG A 230 -0.77 -6.01 -2.56
CA ARG A 230 -1.04 -4.65 -3.06
C ARG A 230 -0.13 -4.20 -4.19
N THR A 231 0.88 -5.02 -4.54
CA THR A 231 1.77 -4.70 -5.66
C THR A 231 0.99 -4.71 -6.96
N GLY A 232 1.01 -3.60 -7.68
CA GLY A 232 0.12 -3.36 -8.81
C GLY A 232 0.72 -2.50 -9.91
N ILE A 233 -0.11 -2.21 -10.89
CA ILE A 233 0.18 -1.27 -11.97
C ILE A 233 -0.74 -0.07 -11.81
N ALA A 234 -0.15 1.09 -11.64
CA ALA A 234 -0.87 2.36 -11.47
C ALA A 234 0.06 3.56 -11.78
N PRO A 235 -0.48 4.77 -11.91
CA PRO A 235 0.34 5.97 -11.91
C PRO A 235 1.11 6.13 -10.59
N PRO A 236 2.35 6.67 -10.61
CA PRO A 236 3.16 6.91 -9.41
C PRO A 236 2.44 7.67 -8.29
N ALA A 237 1.53 8.56 -8.66
CA ALA A 237 0.75 9.36 -7.70
C ALA A 237 -0.18 8.51 -6.80
N VAL A 238 -0.57 7.29 -7.21
CA VAL A 238 -1.32 6.35 -6.38
C VAL A 238 -0.49 5.90 -5.18
N GLU A 239 0.80 5.66 -5.39
CA GLU A 239 1.74 5.29 -4.31
C GLU A 239 2.04 6.46 -3.39
N LEU A 240 2.20 7.67 -3.96
CA LEU A 240 2.35 8.91 -3.19
C LEU A 240 1.15 9.13 -2.25
N ALA A 241 -0.08 9.00 -2.76
CA ALA A 241 -1.29 9.16 -1.96
C ALA A 241 -1.33 8.17 -0.78
N TRP A 242 -0.95 6.90 -1.01
CA TRP A 242 -0.83 5.90 0.04
C TRP A 242 0.20 6.29 1.11
N PHE A 243 1.40 6.67 0.69
CA PHE A 243 2.47 7.09 1.61
C PHE A 243 2.06 8.27 2.49
N ILE A 244 1.45 9.30 1.90
CA ILE A 244 0.95 10.46 2.65
C ILE A 244 -0.07 10.02 3.71
N GLY A 245 -1.01 9.15 3.36
CA GLY A 245 -2.06 8.71 4.28
C GLY A 245 -1.55 7.90 5.48
N PHE A 246 -0.46 7.18 5.32
CA PHE A 246 0.09 6.38 6.42
C PHE A 246 1.17 7.10 7.22
N ASP A 247 2.04 7.87 6.56
CA ASP A 247 3.29 8.32 7.17
C ASP A 247 3.44 9.82 7.34
N ALA A 248 2.51 10.66 6.82
CA ALA A 248 2.65 12.12 6.92
C ALA A 248 2.90 12.63 8.34
N GLN A 249 2.31 12.00 9.36
CA GLN A 249 2.51 12.37 10.76
C GLN A 249 3.92 12.04 11.29
N ARG A 250 4.66 11.17 10.59
CA ARG A 250 6.04 10.77 10.92
C ARG A 250 7.08 11.62 10.20
N LEU A 251 6.65 12.63 9.44
CA LEU A 251 7.53 13.51 8.70
C LEU A 251 7.71 14.84 9.43
N GLU A 252 8.88 15.47 9.26
CA GLU A 252 9.16 16.83 9.70
C GLU A 252 8.69 17.88 8.69
N ILE A 253 8.26 17.44 7.51
CA ILE A 253 7.73 18.27 6.43
C ILE A 253 6.22 18.05 6.27
N SER A 254 5.56 19.02 5.66
CA SER A 254 4.13 18.92 5.39
C SER A 254 3.82 17.97 4.23
N PRO A 255 2.59 17.42 4.15
CA PRO A 255 2.16 16.67 2.97
C PRO A 255 2.26 17.47 1.66
N ASP A 256 2.07 18.79 1.70
CA ASP A 256 2.24 19.65 0.54
C ASP A 256 3.70 19.74 0.08
N ASP A 257 4.67 19.74 1.03
CA ASP A 257 6.10 19.64 0.71
C ASP A 257 6.44 18.28 0.08
N VAL A 258 5.84 17.18 0.59
CA VAL A 258 6.01 15.84 0.01
C VAL A 258 5.52 15.82 -1.44
N VAL A 259 4.35 16.37 -1.72
CA VAL A 259 3.81 16.50 -3.09
C VAL A 259 4.74 17.34 -3.97
N ALA A 260 5.25 18.45 -3.44
CA ALA A 260 6.16 19.33 -4.19
C ALA A 260 7.48 18.62 -4.53
N ASP A 261 8.07 17.90 -3.58
CA ASP A 261 9.29 17.12 -3.79
C ASP A 261 9.07 15.99 -4.80
N PHE A 262 7.92 15.31 -4.73
CA PHE A 262 7.56 14.27 -5.67
C PHE A 262 7.40 14.83 -7.10
N ARG A 263 6.72 15.97 -7.24
CA ARG A 263 6.59 16.67 -8.52
C ARG A 263 7.95 17.04 -9.11
N GLU A 264 8.87 17.57 -8.29
CA GLU A 264 10.23 17.91 -8.72
C GLU A 264 11.02 16.68 -9.18
N LEU A 265 10.90 15.54 -8.47
CA LEU A 265 11.60 14.30 -8.82
C LEU A 265 11.15 13.70 -10.16
N TYR A 266 9.88 13.81 -10.50
CA TYR A 266 9.37 13.29 -11.76
C TYR A 266 9.51 14.28 -12.94
N ALA A 267 9.64 15.59 -12.65
CA ALA A 267 9.81 16.63 -13.64
C ALA A 267 8.78 16.52 -14.79
N ASP A 268 9.24 16.37 -16.03
CA ASP A 268 8.37 16.28 -17.22
C ASP A 268 7.51 15.00 -17.28
N ARG A 269 7.79 14.00 -16.41
CA ARG A 269 6.98 12.78 -16.29
C ARG A 269 5.84 12.92 -15.28
N PHE A 270 5.79 14.03 -14.54
CA PHE A 270 4.76 14.25 -13.57
C PHE A 270 3.43 14.63 -14.23
N GLU A 271 2.38 13.89 -13.92
CA GLU A 271 1.04 14.11 -14.43
C GLU A 271 0.14 14.70 -13.33
N GLU A 272 -0.17 16.00 -13.39
CA GLU A 272 -1.06 16.67 -12.42
C GLU A 272 -2.45 16.03 -12.39
N HIS A 273 -2.96 15.57 -13.53
CA HIS A 273 -4.23 14.87 -13.61
C HIS A 273 -4.20 13.57 -12.81
N ALA A 274 -3.14 12.76 -12.98
CA ALA A 274 -2.96 11.54 -12.19
C ALA A 274 -2.91 11.83 -10.68
N LEU A 275 -2.26 12.92 -10.25
CA LEU A 275 -2.23 13.34 -8.86
C LEU A 275 -3.64 13.65 -8.35
N HIS A 276 -4.43 14.45 -9.07
CA HIS A 276 -5.77 14.83 -8.64
C HIS A 276 -6.68 13.60 -8.48
N VAL A 277 -6.69 12.71 -9.47
CA VAL A 277 -7.49 11.48 -9.40
C VAL A 277 -6.97 10.54 -8.29
N SER A 278 -5.63 10.47 -8.09
CA SER A 278 -5.03 9.67 -7.02
C SER A 278 -5.35 10.21 -5.62
N LEU A 279 -5.51 11.51 -5.44
CA LEU A 279 -5.94 12.09 -4.16
C LEU A 279 -7.40 11.74 -3.85
N ILE A 280 -8.30 11.76 -4.85
CA ILE A 280 -9.68 11.30 -4.68
C ILE A 280 -9.67 9.80 -4.34
N GLY A 281 -8.98 8.98 -5.13
CA GLY A 281 -8.83 7.54 -4.88
C GLY A 281 -8.13 7.25 -3.54
N GLY A 282 -7.18 8.09 -3.13
CA GLY A 282 -6.54 8.02 -1.83
C GLY A 282 -7.55 8.14 -0.69
N LEU A 283 -8.49 9.07 -0.78
CA LEU A 283 -9.52 9.22 0.25
C LEU A 283 -10.54 8.07 0.22
N VAL A 284 -10.88 7.52 -0.95
CA VAL A 284 -11.66 6.28 -1.08
C VAL A 284 -10.96 5.12 -0.41
N HIS A 285 -9.66 4.98 -0.59
CA HIS A 285 -8.85 3.90 -0.02
C HIS A 285 -8.61 4.08 1.49
N LEU A 286 -8.41 5.30 1.95
CA LEU A 286 -7.93 5.62 3.30
C LEU A 286 -9.01 6.18 4.22
N GLY A 287 -10.25 6.36 3.75
CA GLY A 287 -11.34 6.90 4.57
C GLY A 287 -11.53 6.13 5.87
N ALA A 288 -11.56 4.78 5.79
CA ALA A 288 -11.59 3.93 6.99
C ALA A 288 -10.34 4.12 7.88
N HIS A 289 -9.14 4.28 7.30
CA HIS A 289 -7.92 4.51 8.09
C HIS A 289 -7.96 5.85 8.84
N LEU A 290 -8.43 6.92 8.19
CA LEU A 290 -8.62 8.23 8.81
C LEU A 290 -9.70 8.17 9.91
N GLY A 291 -10.81 7.49 9.66
CA GLY A 291 -11.83 7.24 10.67
C GLY A 291 -11.30 6.46 11.86
N LEU A 292 -10.47 5.43 11.63
CA LEU A 292 -9.82 4.69 12.70
C LEU A 292 -8.91 5.58 13.55
N LYS A 293 -8.13 6.48 12.94
CA LYS A 293 -7.30 7.45 13.68
C LYS A 293 -8.16 8.36 14.56
N LEU A 294 -9.31 8.82 14.07
CA LEU A 294 -10.22 9.68 14.83
C LEU A 294 -10.83 8.94 16.02
N MET A 295 -11.35 7.73 15.82
CA MET A 295 -12.01 6.96 16.89
C MET A 295 -11.04 6.36 17.92
N SER A 296 -9.77 6.16 17.56
CA SER A 296 -8.75 5.55 18.42
C SER A 296 -7.80 6.55 19.06
N ALA A 297 -8.02 7.85 18.87
CA ALA A 297 -7.17 8.90 19.45
C ALA A 297 -7.18 8.82 20.99
N ALA A 298 -6.00 8.59 21.57
CA ALA A 298 -5.86 8.37 23.01
C ALA A 298 -5.89 9.68 23.84
N ASP A 299 -5.69 10.83 23.16
CA ASP A 299 -5.61 12.16 23.77
C ASP A 299 -6.01 13.25 22.76
N ASP A 300 -6.22 14.46 23.28
CA ASP A 300 -6.62 15.63 22.47
C ASP A 300 -5.61 15.98 21.37
N ALA A 301 -4.32 15.77 21.60
CA ALA A 301 -3.28 16.07 20.61
C ALA A 301 -3.36 15.10 19.41
N LYS A 302 -3.54 13.81 19.66
CA LYS A 302 -3.73 12.79 18.62
C LYS A 302 -5.03 13.02 17.86
N TYR A 303 -6.10 13.37 18.56
CA TYR A 303 -7.37 13.72 17.92
C TYR A 303 -7.25 14.96 17.03
N ALA A 304 -6.59 16.01 17.51
CA ALA A 304 -6.33 17.22 16.72
C ALA A 304 -5.47 16.90 15.48
N GLY A 305 -4.46 16.03 15.62
CA GLY A 305 -3.65 15.56 14.52
C GLY A 305 -4.46 14.80 13.46
N ALA A 306 -5.32 13.88 13.89
CA ALA A 306 -6.21 13.13 12.98
C ALA A 306 -7.19 14.07 12.24
N LYS A 307 -7.74 15.08 12.93
CA LYS A 307 -8.59 16.10 12.30
C LYS A 307 -7.84 16.98 11.31
N ALA A 308 -6.61 17.36 11.61
CA ALA A 308 -5.77 18.14 10.69
C ALA A 308 -5.46 17.33 9.42
N GLU A 309 -5.18 16.03 9.56
CA GLU A 309 -4.96 15.13 8.43
C GLU A 309 -6.24 14.98 7.58
N LEU A 310 -7.40 14.71 8.19
CA LEU A 310 -8.68 14.66 7.46
C LEU A 310 -8.94 15.99 6.73
N SER A 311 -8.66 17.14 7.38
CA SER A 311 -8.84 18.45 6.76
C SER A 311 -7.91 18.68 5.58
N TRP A 312 -6.69 18.16 5.61
CA TRP A 312 -5.77 18.21 4.47
C TRP A 312 -6.33 17.39 3.30
N TRP A 313 -6.76 16.17 3.56
CA TRP A 313 -7.33 15.28 2.55
C TRP A 313 -8.57 15.87 1.90
N THR A 314 -9.54 16.32 2.70
CA THR A 314 -10.82 16.84 2.17
C THR A 314 -10.63 18.09 1.35
N ARG A 315 -9.76 19.05 1.74
CA ARG A 315 -9.43 20.22 0.93
C ARG A 315 -8.77 19.88 -0.41
N ASN A 316 -7.88 18.89 -0.43
CA ASN A 316 -7.20 18.49 -1.66
C ASN A 316 -8.13 17.70 -2.58
N VAL A 317 -9.01 16.85 -2.03
CA VAL A 317 -10.06 16.18 -2.79
C VAL A 317 -11.07 17.18 -3.36
N GLU A 318 -11.49 18.20 -2.61
CA GLU A 318 -12.36 19.27 -3.10
C GLU A 318 -11.76 19.96 -4.32
N ARG A 319 -10.48 20.36 -4.25
CA ARG A 319 -9.76 20.95 -5.40
C ARG A 319 -9.63 19.99 -6.58
N ALA A 320 -9.39 18.71 -6.32
CA ALA A 320 -9.29 17.70 -7.35
C ALA A 320 -10.64 17.49 -8.07
N LEU A 321 -11.76 17.55 -7.35
CA LEU A 321 -13.10 17.45 -7.92
C LEU A 321 -13.48 18.63 -8.83
N ASP A 322 -12.84 19.79 -8.69
CA ASP A 322 -12.98 20.92 -9.63
C ASP A 322 -12.37 20.57 -11.01
N THR A 323 -11.35 19.71 -11.05
CA THR A 323 -10.66 19.32 -12.28
C THR A 323 -11.21 18.03 -12.90
N TRP A 324 -11.66 17.10 -12.06
CA TRP A 324 -12.24 15.82 -12.47
C TRP A 324 -13.37 15.43 -11.53
N SER A 325 -14.52 15.08 -12.11
CA SER A 325 -15.69 14.62 -11.35
C SER A 325 -16.27 13.40 -12.05
N PRO A 326 -16.41 12.26 -11.36
CA PRO A 326 -17.01 11.07 -11.94
C PRO A 326 -18.45 11.36 -12.38
N GLY A 327 -18.82 10.89 -13.59
CA GLY A 327 -20.12 11.17 -14.21
C GLY A 327 -21.33 10.78 -13.36
N THR A 328 -21.18 9.78 -12.50
CA THR A 328 -22.19 9.29 -11.54
C THR A 328 -22.53 10.29 -10.42
N VAL A 329 -21.62 11.21 -10.10
CA VAL A 329 -21.81 12.22 -9.05
C VAL A 329 -22.54 13.46 -9.57
N ARG A 330 -22.33 13.82 -10.85
CA ARG A 330 -22.98 15.01 -11.48
C ARG A 330 -24.52 14.95 -11.48
N GLY A 331 -25.11 13.76 -11.36
CA GLY A 331 -26.58 13.57 -11.33
C GLY A 331 -27.23 13.78 -9.96
N ARG A 332 -26.48 13.72 -8.84
CA ARG A 332 -27.03 13.82 -7.47
C ARG A 332 -26.96 15.21 -6.86
N THR A 333 -26.06 16.07 -7.32
CA THR A 333 -25.88 17.44 -6.79
C THR A 333 -26.87 18.47 -7.32
N LYS A 334 -27.82 18.08 -8.19
CA LYS A 334 -28.84 18.97 -8.78
C LYS A 334 -30.27 18.67 -8.32
N ARG A 335 -30.46 18.09 -7.13
CA ARG A 335 -31.83 17.96 -6.56
C ARG A 335 -31.91 18.55 -5.17
#